data_afd29500ead3b0b1b0018587349e1c3d
#
_entry.id   afd29500ead3b0b1b0018587349e1c3d
#
_cell.length_a   1.000
_cell.length_b   1.000
_cell.length_c   1.000
_cell.angle_alpha   90.00
_cell.angle_beta   90.00
_cell.angle_gamma   90.00
#
_symmetry.space_group_name_H-M   'P 1'
#
loop_
_entity.id
_entity.type
_entity.pdbx_description
1 polymer ?
#
loop_
_entity_poly.entity_id
_entity_poly.type
_entity_poly.pdbx_seq_one_letter_code
_entity_poly.pdbx_strand_id
1 'polypeptide(L)'
;MTLLVTILAAVALIDGAVAATPQPSCDVPQSFLSSDYELTHAASEVKTRQHLTISVIGTGSSSLPGPDGVRFAYPAQLEQALQKDLPGITVKVTAHVAPRATTAEMAKGLEQILADDKPSLVIWQAGTADAISSVDQEEFHSSLDEGVSTIQNAGADVILMNMQYSPRTEAMMDVTNYADVMRFVAQQHSALLFDRLGIMRNWNDSGAFDLYTATKNYDMARRVHECIGRALAAQIIGTSHLDAMKMQTTR
;
A
#
# COMPACT_ATOMS: atom_id res chain seq x y z
N MET A 1 73.25 18.17 -37.99
CA MET A 1 72.05 17.35 -38.38
C MET A 1 71.49 16.82 -37.07
N THR A 2 70.55 17.57 -36.49
CA THR A 2 70.01 17.34 -35.13
C THR A 2 68.61 16.75 -35.27
N LEU A 3 68.43 15.48 -34.85
CA LEU A 3 67.16 14.78 -34.87
C LEU A 3 66.31 15.21 -33.63
N LEU A 4 65.13 15.82 -33.90
CA LEU A 4 64.13 16.08 -32.89
C LEU A 4 63.26 14.82 -32.74
N VAL A 5 63.25 14.22 -31.56
CA VAL A 5 62.33 13.13 -31.18
C VAL A 5 61.13 13.73 -30.48
N THR A 6 59.97 13.71 -31.13
CA THR A 6 58.68 14.13 -30.55
C THR A 6 58.05 12.94 -29.81
N ILE A 7 57.89 13.05 -28.50
CA ILE A 7 57.19 12.07 -27.67
C ILE A 7 55.71 12.49 -27.62
N LEU A 8 54.84 11.69 -28.24
CA LEU A 8 53.37 11.80 -28.09
C LEU A 8 52.94 11.12 -26.80
N ALA A 9 52.50 11.90 -25.80
CA ALA A 9 51.85 11.37 -24.61
C ALA A 9 50.37 11.07 -24.87
N ALA A 10 50.01 9.81 -24.91
CA ALA A 10 48.59 9.38 -24.98
C ALA A 10 47.98 9.51 -23.59
N VAL A 11 47.03 10.44 -23.42
CA VAL A 11 46.20 10.57 -22.22
C VAL A 11 45.03 9.57 -22.35
N ALA A 12 45.05 8.49 -21.60
CA ALA A 12 43.94 7.57 -21.47
C ALA A 12 42.88 8.21 -20.57
N LEU A 13 41.75 8.57 -21.15
CA LEU A 13 40.54 8.93 -20.42
C LEU A 13 39.95 7.66 -19.78
N ILE A 14 40.04 7.56 -18.46
CA ILE A 14 39.36 6.52 -17.68
C ILE A 14 37.94 7.02 -17.50
N ASP A 15 36.99 6.52 -18.35
CA ASP A 15 35.57 6.65 -18.11
C ASP A 15 35.22 5.84 -16.85
N GLY A 16 35.11 6.55 -15.74
CA GLY A 16 34.58 5.99 -14.50
C GLY A 16 33.09 5.73 -14.65
N ALA A 17 32.73 4.50 -15.01
CA ALA A 17 31.34 4.06 -14.93
C ALA A 17 30.92 4.17 -13.47
N VAL A 18 30.10 5.18 -13.13
CA VAL A 18 29.42 5.26 -11.84
C VAL A 18 28.45 4.08 -11.81
N ALA A 19 28.78 3.06 -11.02
CA ALA A 19 27.88 1.95 -10.78
C ALA A 19 26.56 2.52 -10.21
N ALA A 20 25.47 2.37 -10.95
CA ALA A 20 24.15 2.74 -10.46
C ALA A 20 23.88 1.91 -9.20
N THR A 21 23.63 2.58 -8.08
CA THR A 21 23.21 1.91 -6.85
C THR A 21 21.98 1.07 -7.16
N PRO A 22 21.96 -0.22 -6.79
CA PRO A 22 20.78 -1.07 -7.02
C PRO A 22 19.55 -0.38 -6.44
N GLN A 23 18.52 -0.22 -7.26
CA GLN A 23 17.26 0.33 -6.75
C GLN A 23 16.66 -0.68 -5.77
N PRO A 24 16.10 -0.23 -4.63
CA PRO A 24 15.44 -1.10 -3.67
C PRO A 24 14.41 -1.99 -4.36
N SER A 25 14.44 -3.29 -4.07
CA SER A 25 13.46 -4.25 -4.57
C SER A 25 12.12 -4.06 -3.87
N CYS A 26 11.01 -4.14 -4.63
CA CYS A 26 9.66 -4.17 -4.05
C CYS A 26 9.21 -5.60 -3.70
N ASP A 27 10.13 -6.54 -3.58
CA ASP A 27 9.78 -7.92 -3.32
C ASP A 27 9.08 -8.06 -1.96
N VAL A 28 7.96 -8.76 -1.98
CA VAL A 28 7.17 -9.08 -0.79
C VAL A 28 7.02 -10.59 -0.73
N PRO A 29 7.41 -11.23 0.38
CA PRO A 29 7.18 -12.66 0.56
C PRO A 29 5.71 -13.03 0.35
N GLN A 30 5.45 -14.12 -0.37
CA GLN A 30 4.10 -14.57 -0.69
C GLN A 30 3.22 -14.76 0.55
N SER A 31 3.81 -15.09 1.70
CA SER A 31 3.10 -15.23 2.97
C SER A 31 2.39 -13.96 3.45
N PHE A 32 2.82 -12.77 2.99
CA PHE A 32 2.13 -11.52 3.28
C PHE A 32 0.98 -11.22 2.31
N LEU A 33 0.96 -11.86 1.14
CA LEU A 33 0.01 -11.59 0.06
C LEU A 33 -1.09 -12.64 -0.04
N SER A 34 -0.83 -13.85 0.46
CA SER A 34 -1.81 -14.95 0.46
C SER A 34 -2.81 -14.80 1.61
N SER A 35 -4.05 -15.21 1.37
CA SER A 35 -5.13 -15.25 2.34
C SER A 35 -6.05 -16.42 2.05
N ASP A 36 -6.70 -16.96 3.08
CA ASP A 36 -7.77 -17.93 2.95
C ASP A 36 -9.13 -17.28 2.61
N TYR A 37 -9.20 -15.95 2.65
CA TYR A 37 -10.38 -15.16 2.32
C TYR A 37 -10.28 -14.58 0.92
N GLU A 38 -11.43 -14.45 0.24
CA GLU A 38 -11.53 -14.01 -1.15
C GLU A 38 -12.28 -12.66 -1.24
N LEU A 39 -11.92 -11.86 -2.25
CA LEU A 39 -12.61 -10.62 -2.59
C LEU A 39 -13.70 -10.91 -3.63
N THR A 40 -14.85 -11.40 -3.16
CA THR A 40 -15.92 -11.91 -4.03
C THR A 40 -16.70 -10.82 -4.74
N HIS A 41 -16.95 -9.68 -4.08
CA HIS A 41 -17.63 -8.52 -4.69
C HIS A 41 -16.76 -7.87 -5.76
N ALA A 42 -15.47 -7.65 -5.48
CA ALA A 42 -14.50 -7.14 -6.45
C ALA A 42 -14.38 -8.08 -7.66
N ALA A 43 -14.25 -9.39 -7.42
CA ALA A 43 -14.20 -10.39 -8.47
C ALA A 43 -15.46 -10.40 -9.35
N SER A 44 -16.65 -10.27 -8.74
CA SER A 44 -17.92 -10.21 -9.43
C SER A 44 -18.05 -8.98 -10.32
N GLU A 45 -17.71 -7.79 -9.81
CA GLU A 45 -17.73 -6.53 -10.57
C GLU A 45 -16.82 -6.59 -11.80
N VAL A 46 -15.57 -7.10 -11.61
CA VAL A 46 -14.64 -7.26 -12.73
C VAL A 46 -15.19 -8.22 -13.78
N LYS A 47 -15.70 -9.39 -13.37
CA LYS A 47 -16.21 -10.41 -14.30
C LYS A 47 -17.46 -10.01 -15.06
N THR A 48 -18.37 -9.26 -14.40
CA THR A 48 -19.68 -8.93 -14.95
C THR A 48 -19.73 -7.57 -15.65
N ARG A 49 -18.96 -6.59 -15.16
CA ARG A 49 -19.00 -5.20 -15.62
C ARG A 49 -17.69 -4.66 -16.17
N GLN A 50 -16.60 -5.44 -16.07
CA GLN A 50 -15.25 -5.01 -16.44
C GLN A 50 -14.84 -3.72 -15.72
N HIS A 51 -15.28 -3.60 -14.46
CA HIS A 51 -15.08 -2.42 -13.63
C HIS A 51 -14.64 -2.82 -12.23
N LEU A 52 -13.78 -2.00 -11.61
CA LEU A 52 -13.31 -2.17 -10.23
C LEU A 52 -13.26 -0.81 -9.55
N THR A 53 -14.20 -0.56 -8.64
CA THR A 53 -14.23 0.68 -7.84
C THR A 53 -13.71 0.39 -6.45
N ILE A 54 -12.68 1.10 -6.04
CA ILE A 54 -12.01 0.97 -4.75
C ILE A 54 -12.08 2.30 -4.01
N SER A 55 -12.58 2.29 -2.77
CA SER A 55 -12.44 3.41 -1.84
C SER A 55 -11.33 3.12 -0.85
N VAL A 56 -10.36 4.02 -0.75
CA VAL A 56 -9.29 3.96 0.26
C VAL A 56 -9.63 4.96 1.35
N ILE A 57 -9.85 4.48 2.56
CA ILE A 57 -10.11 5.29 3.76
C ILE A 57 -8.88 5.23 4.64
N GLY A 58 -8.35 6.38 5.04
CA GLY A 58 -7.14 6.36 5.84
C GLY A 58 -6.71 7.71 6.40
N THR A 59 -5.58 7.70 7.06
CA THR A 59 -4.98 8.86 7.70
C THR A 59 -3.90 9.51 6.83
N GLY A 60 -3.13 10.44 7.37
CA GLY A 60 -2.03 11.12 6.67
C GLY A 60 -1.01 10.18 6.02
N SER A 61 -0.88 8.94 6.51
CA SER A 61 0.00 7.93 5.89
C SER A 61 -0.59 7.27 4.62
N SER A 62 -1.82 7.62 4.24
CA SER A 62 -2.41 7.29 2.93
C SER A 62 -2.19 8.40 1.90
N SER A 63 -1.39 9.40 2.22
CA SER A 63 -1.00 10.50 1.35
C SER A 63 0.49 10.78 1.48
N LEU A 64 1.02 11.64 0.61
CA LEU A 64 2.36 12.20 0.72
C LEU A 64 2.27 13.73 0.67
N PRO A 65 3.19 14.44 1.33
CA PRO A 65 3.21 15.90 1.30
C PRO A 65 3.68 16.45 -0.05
N GLY A 66 3.35 17.73 -0.29
CA GLY A 66 3.72 18.46 -1.49
C GLY A 66 2.63 18.47 -2.56
N PRO A 67 2.77 19.32 -3.60
CA PRO A 67 1.76 19.52 -4.62
C PRO A 67 1.41 18.25 -5.42
N ASP A 68 2.37 17.35 -5.59
CA ASP A 68 2.20 16.07 -6.29
C ASP A 68 2.03 14.88 -5.33
N GLY A 69 1.91 15.14 -4.02
CA GLY A 69 1.92 14.10 -3.00
C GLY A 69 0.85 13.02 -3.22
N VAL A 70 -0.35 13.42 -3.61
CA VAL A 70 -1.46 12.50 -3.91
C VAL A 70 -1.10 11.53 -5.04
N ARG A 71 -0.44 12.02 -6.10
CA ARG A 71 -0.04 11.21 -7.26
C ARG A 71 0.96 10.11 -6.91
N PHE A 72 1.84 10.35 -5.95
CA PHE A 72 2.86 9.40 -5.51
C PHE A 72 2.45 8.57 -4.29
N ALA A 73 1.29 8.86 -3.71
CA ALA A 73 0.74 8.09 -2.61
C ALA A 73 0.26 6.69 -3.07
N TYR A 74 0.28 5.71 -2.16
CA TYR A 74 -0.05 4.33 -2.51
C TYR A 74 -1.43 4.13 -3.13
N PRO A 75 -2.48 4.92 -2.85
CA PRO A 75 -3.76 4.74 -3.55
C PRO A 75 -3.65 4.98 -5.06
N ALA A 76 -2.95 6.05 -5.48
CA ALA A 76 -2.70 6.33 -6.89
C ALA A 76 -1.76 5.30 -7.53
N GLN A 77 -0.77 4.80 -6.78
CA GLN A 77 0.13 3.74 -7.25
C GLN A 77 -0.59 2.39 -7.40
N LEU A 78 -1.55 2.11 -6.51
CA LEU A 78 -2.44 0.95 -6.62
C LEU A 78 -3.28 1.01 -7.92
N GLU A 79 -3.90 2.16 -8.19
CA GLU A 79 -4.69 2.35 -9.40
C GLU A 79 -3.84 2.09 -10.65
N GLN A 80 -2.65 2.68 -10.73
CA GLN A 80 -1.73 2.49 -11.84
C GLN A 80 -1.30 1.02 -12.00
N ALA A 81 -1.01 0.33 -10.89
CA ALA A 81 -0.62 -1.08 -10.91
C ALA A 81 -1.76 -1.97 -11.41
N LEU A 82 -2.99 -1.77 -10.89
CA LEU A 82 -4.17 -2.52 -11.32
C LEU A 82 -4.53 -2.25 -12.77
N GLN A 83 -4.50 -1.00 -13.24
CA GLN A 83 -4.74 -0.64 -14.65
C GLN A 83 -3.74 -1.31 -15.59
N LYS A 84 -2.47 -1.39 -15.16
CA LYS A 84 -1.41 -2.08 -15.92
C LYS A 84 -1.63 -3.60 -15.95
N ASP A 85 -1.99 -4.18 -14.81
CA ASP A 85 -2.04 -5.62 -14.62
C ASP A 85 -3.37 -6.25 -15.04
N LEU A 86 -4.43 -5.45 -15.19
CA LEU A 86 -5.78 -5.85 -15.61
C LEU A 86 -6.21 -5.08 -16.88
N PRO A 87 -5.56 -5.33 -18.02
CA PRO A 87 -5.88 -4.64 -19.27
C PRO A 87 -7.33 -4.94 -19.67
N GLY A 88 -8.07 -3.88 -20.08
CA GLY A 88 -9.49 -3.97 -20.42
C GLY A 88 -10.45 -3.80 -19.24
N ILE A 89 -9.95 -3.72 -18.01
CA ILE A 89 -10.75 -3.41 -16.83
C ILE A 89 -10.63 -1.91 -16.50
N THR A 90 -11.76 -1.25 -16.30
CA THR A 90 -11.77 0.14 -15.81
C THR A 90 -11.58 0.12 -14.30
N VAL A 91 -10.43 0.59 -13.82
CA VAL A 91 -10.13 0.70 -12.40
C VAL A 91 -10.24 2.15 -11.95
N LYS A 92 -10.95 2.40 -10.85
CA LYS A 92 -11.04 3.69 -10.19
C LYS A 92 -10.71 3.53 -8.72
N VAL A 93 -9.75 4.31 -8.22
CA VAL A 93 -9.39 4.36 -6.80
C VAL A 93 -9.65 5.77 -6.26
N THR A 94 -10.57 5.90 -5.31
CA THR A 94 -10.86 7.17 -4.62
C THR A 94 -10.26 7.12 -3.22
N ALA A 95 -9.49 8.14 -2.84
CA ALA A 95 -8.85 8.19 -1.52
C ALA A 95 -9.54 9.25 -0.63
N HIS A 96 -10.04 8.81 0.52
CA HIS A 96 -10.62 9.62 1.59
C HIS A 96 -9.62 9.71 2.73
N VAL A 97 -8.83 10.78 2.76
CA VAL A 97 -7.74 10.95 3.74
C VAL A 97 -8.18 11.91 4.83
N ALA A 98 -8.28 11.41 6.06
CA ALA A 98 -8.57 12.20 7.27
C ALA A 98 -7.32 12.22 8.17
N PRO A 99 -6.43 13.22 8.05
CA PRO A 99 -5.18 13.25 8.80
C PRO A 99 -5.44 13.25 10.31
N ARG A 100 -4.76 12.33 11.03
CA ARG A 100 -4.86 12.12 12.48
C ARG A 100 -6.22 11.62 13.00
N ALA A 101 -7.18 11.33 12.15
CA ALA A 101 -8.44 10.75 12.58
C ALA A 101 -8.23 9.35 13.17
N THR A 102 -8.87 9.08 14.29
CA THR A 102 -8.98 7.75 14.87
C THR A 102 -9.91 6.88 14.03
N THR A 103 -9.91 5.59 14.29
CA THR A 103 -10.81 4.65 13.61
C THR A 103 -12.27 5.01 13.83
N ALA A 104 -12.65 5.35 15.08
CA ALA A 104 -13.98 5.82 15.42
C ALA A 104 -14.39 7.10 14.67
N GLU A 105 -13.46 8.03 14.47
CA GLU A 105 -13.73 9.26 13.72
C GLU A 105 -13.90 8.98 12.23
N MET A 106 -13.08 8.10 11.64
CA MET A 106 -13.22 7.69 10.24
C MET A 106 -14.53 6.92 9.99
N ALA A 107 -14.95 6.08 10.94
CA ALA A 107 -16.19 5.30 10.86
C ALA A 107 -17.44 6.17 10.67
N LYS A 108 -17.46 7.38 11.23
CA LYS A 108 -18.59 8.32 11.08
C LYS A 108 -18.88 8.75 9.62
N GLY A 109 -17.87 8.65 8.75
CA GLY A 109 -18.02 9.02 7.34
C GLY A 109 -18.30 7.83 6.41
N LEU A 110 -18.31 6.60 6.90
CA LEU A 110 -18.40 5.38 6.07
C LEU A 110 -19.67 5.36 5.21
N GLU A 111 -20.83 5.56 5.81
CA GLU A 111 -22.11 5.49 5.08
C GLU A 111 -22.15 6.48 3.90
N GLN A 112 -21.64 7.70 4.09
CA GLN A 112 -21.59 8.70 3.03
C GLN A 112 -20.62 8.28 1.92
N ILE A 113 -19.41 7.80 2.27
CA ILE A 113 -18.43 7.32 1.30
C ILE A 113 -18.98 6.15 0.49
N LEU A 114 -19.64 5.19 1.14
CA LEU A 114 -20.26 4.04 0.50
C LEU A 114 -21.39 4.43 -0.45
N ALA A 115 -22.21 5.42 -0.06
CA ALA A 115 -23.30 5.94 -0.89
C ALA A 115 -22.78 6.68 -2.14
N ASP A 116 -21.73 7.48 -1.99
CA ASP A 116 -21.19 8.32 -3.06
C ASP A 116 -20.32 7.53 -4.05
N ASP A 117 -19.40 6.72 -3.55
CA ASP A 117 -18.44 5.99 -4.38
C ASP A 117 -18.99 4.67 -4.91
N LYS A 118 -19.89 4.02 -4.18
CA LYS A 118 -20.43 2.67 -4.45
C LYS A 118 -19.30 1.67 -4.76
N PRO A 119 -18.33 1.53 -3.85
CA PRO A 119 -17.17 0.69 -4.09
C PRO A 119 -17.56 -0.80 -4.06
N SER A 120 -16.85 -1.61 -4.84
CA SER A 120 -16.85 -3.07 -4.69
C SER A 120 -15.79 -3.56 -3.71
N LEU A 121 -14.85 -2.68 -3.36
CA LEU A 121 -13.78 -2.94 -2.39
C LEU A 121 -13.46 -1.67 -1.60
N VAL A 122 -13.36 -1.81 -0.28
CA VAL A 122 -12.85 -0.77 0.60
C VAL A 122 -11.51 -1.21 1.19
N ILE A 123 -10.49 -0.36 1.08
CA ILE A 123 -9.23 -0.50 1.80
C ILE A 123 -9.26 0.48 2.95
N TRP A 124 -9.32 -0.02 4.19
CA TRP A 124 -9.40 0.83 5.38
C TRP A 124 -8.09 0.77 6.16
N GLN A 125 -7.31 1.85 6.06
CA GLN A 125 -6.05 2.01 6.80
C GLN A 125 -6.34 2.65 8.16
N ALA A 126 -6.06 1.91 9.24
CA ALA A 126 -6.38 2.28 10.61
C ALA A 126 -5.22 2.00 11.59
N GLY A 127 -5.41 2.33 12.85
CA GLY A 127 -4.55 1.97 13.98
C GLY A 127 -3.45 2.98 14.32
N THR A 128 -2.94 3.77 13.36
CA THR A 128 -1.82 4.70 13.64
C THR A 128 -2.24 5.85 14.56
N ALA A 129 -3.35 6.50 14.25
CA ALA A 129 -3.86 7.61 15.07
C ALA A 129 -4.37 7.10 16.42
N ASP A 130 -4.95 5.91 16.44
CA ASP A 130 -5.44 5.24 17.63
C ASP A 130 -4.29 4.94 18.59
N ALA A 131 -3.18 4.36 18.11
CA ALA A 131 -1.97 4.11 18.90
C ALA A 131 -1.33 5.41 19.42
N ILE A 132 -1.24 6.46 18.59
CA ILE A 132 -0.71 7.77 18.99
C ILE A 132 -1.57 8.40 20.10
N SER A 133 -2.88 8.27 20.00
CA SER A 133 -3.84 8.85 20.94
C SER A 133 -4.11 7.94 22.13
N SER A 134 -3.47 6.76 22.20
CA SER A 134 -3.70 5.74 23.23
C SER A 134 -5.18 5.40 23.40
N VAL A 135 -5.90 5.25 22.27
CA VAL A 135 -7.30 4.82 22.28
C VAL A 135 -7.40 3.45 22.93
N ASP A 136 -8.39 3.26 23.79
CA ASP A 136 -8.61 1.97 24.44
C ASP A 136 -8.81 0.86 23.39
N GLN A 137 -8.23 -0.32 23.63
CA GLN A 137 -8.25 -1.42 22.67
C GLN A 137 -9.65 -1.95 22.38
N GLU A 138 -10.54 -1.94 23.37
CA GLU A 138 -11.93 -2.37 23.21
C GLU A 138 -12.71 -1.35 22.38
N GLU A 139 -12.50 -0.05 22.59
CA GLU A 139 -13.06 1.01 21.75
C GLU A 139 -12.55 0.90 20.31
N PHE A 140 -11.25 0.66 20.14
CA PHE A 140 -10.65 0.45 18.81
C PHE A 140 -11.23 -0.78 18.12
N HIS A 141 -11.34 -1.90 18.84
CA HIS A 141 -11.96 -3.13 18.35
C HIS A 141 -13.40 -2.88 17.92
N SER A 142 -14.25 -2.32 18.78
CA SER A 142 -15.66 -2.06 18.47
C SER A 142 -15.83 -1.17 17.24
N SER A 143 -15.00 -0.12 17.13
CA SER A 143 -15.03 0.79 15.98
C SER A 143 -14.67 0.11 14.66
N LEU A 144 -13.71 -0.82 14.69
CA LEU A 144 -13.34 -1.63 13.51
C LEU A 144 -14.44 -2.63 13.15
N ASP A 145 -14.93 -3.35 14.15
CA ASP A 145 -15.97 -4.38 13.99
C ASP A 145 -17.24 -3.82 13.34
N GLU A 146 -17.75 -2.72 13.91
CA GLU A 146 -18.93 -2.00 13.39
C GLU A 146 -18.68 -1.45 11.98
N GLY A 147 -17.48 -0.87 11.75
CA GLY A 147 -17.16 -0.31 10.45
C GLY A 147 -17.00 -1.36 9.37
N VAL A 148 -16.35 -2.50 9.65
CA VAL A 148 -16.25 -3.62 8.70
C VAL A 148 -17.64 -4.17 8.40
N SER A 149 -18.49 -4.37 9.42
CA SER A 149 -19.87 -4.78 9.24
C SER A 149 -20.64 -3.81 8.34
N THR A 150 -20.48 -2.50 8.54
CA THR A 150 -21.12 -1.45 7.73
C THR A 150 -20.72 -1.56 6.26
N ILE A 151 -19.42 -1.74 5.99
CA ILE A 151 -18.90 -1.86 4.63
C ILE A 151 -19.43 -3.14 3.95
N GLN A 152 -19.37 -4.28 4.65
CA GLN A 152 -19.84 -5.56 4.10
C GLN A 152 -21.36 -5.55 3.85
N ASN A 153 -22.15 -4.95 4.75
CA ASN A 153 -23.59 -4.80 4.57
C ASN A 153 -23.97 -3.90 3.37
N ALA A 154 -23.07 -2.99 2.98
CA ALA A 154 -23.22 -2.20 1.76
C ALA A 154 -22.84 -2.96 0.47
N GLY A 155 -22.38 -4.21 0.58
CA GLY A 155 -22.02 -5.06 -0.55
C GLY A 155 -20.62 -4.81 -1.10
N ALA A 156 -19.68 -4.39 -0.26
CA ALA A 156 -18.27 -4.23 -0.61
C ALA A 156 -17.39 -5.19 0.17
N ASP A 157 -16.34 -5.69 -0.46
CA ASP A 157 -15.26 -6.40 0.23
C ASP A 157 -14.42 -5.44 1.08
N VAL A 158 -13.71 -5.96 2.07
CA VAL A 158 -12.85 -5.18 2.96
C VAL A 158 -11.43 -5.71 2.97
N ILE A 159 -10.47 -4.80 2.80
CA ILE A 159 -9.08 -5.00 3.19
C ILE A 159 -8.78 -4.05 4.35
N LEU A 160 -8.52 -4.58 5.54
CA LEU A 160 -7.91 -3.80 6.61
C LEU A 160 -6.42 -3.64 6.35
N MET A 161 -5.93 -2.40 6.35
CA MET A 161 -4.50 -2.11 6.24
C MET A 161 -4.00 -1.60 7.59
N ASN A 162 -3.07 -2.31 8.19
CA ASN A 162 -2.49 -1.89 9.46
C ASN A 162 -1.45 -0.76 9.29
N MET A 163 -0.77 -0.39 10.38
CA MET A 163 0.09 0.77 10.49
C MET A 163 1.32 0.68 9.59
N GLN A 164 1.88 1.84 9.25
CA GLN A 164 3.21 1.87 8.66
C GLN A 164 4.27 1.57 9.73
N TYR A 165 5.31 0.84 9.31
CA TYR A 165 6.49 0.62 10.14
C TYR A 165 7.52 1.73 9.97
N SER A 166 8.12 2.13 11.08
CA SER A 166 9.46 2.69 11.13
C SER A 166 10.07 2.35 12.50
N PRO A 167 11.38 2.15 12.60
CA PRO A 167 12.03 1.86 13.88
C PRO A 167 11.76 2.93 14.95
N ARG A 168 11.60 4.20 14.53
CA ARG A 168 11.27 5.31 15.44
C ARG A 168 9.84 5.22 15.97
N THR A 169 8.89 4.88 15.11
CA THR A 169 7.47 4.75 15.49
C THR A 169 7.31 3.60 16.47
N GLU A 170 7.93 2.45 16.18
CA GLU A 170 7.89 1.28 17.05
C GLU A 170 8.49 1.53 18.43
N ALA A 171 9.57 2.33 18.51
CA ALA A 171 10.17 2.71 19.78
C ALA A 171 9.35 3.71 20.62
N MET A 172 8.39 4.40 20.01
CA MET A 172 7.61 5.48 20.65
C MET A 172 6.20 5.04 21.06
N MET A 173 5.64 4.02 20.44
CA MET A 173 4.26 3.59 20.67
C MET A 173 4.11 2.08 20.49
N ASP A 174 3.19 1.49 21.24
CA ASP A 174 2.84 0.08 21.11
C ASP A 174 1.89 -0.10 19.91
N VAL A 175 2.47 -0.34 18.75
CA VAL A 175 1.70 -0.62 17.51
C VAL A 175 1.28 -2.09 17.42
N THR A 176 1.90 -2.98 18.18
CA THR A 176 1.70 -4.43 18.09
C THR A 176 0.30 -4.82 18.52
N ASN A 177 -0.16 -4.32 19.67
CA ASN A 177 -1.49 -4.62 20.18
C ASN A 177 -2.60 -4.16 19.22
N TYR A 178 -2.46 -2.97 18.61
CA TYR A 178 -3.43 -2.50 17.61
C TYR A 178 -3.39 -3.34 16.32
N ALA A 179 -2.21 -3.79 15.90
CA ALA A 179 -2.09 -4.69 14.74
C ALA A 179 -2.75 -6.05 15.02
N ASP A 180 -2.64 -6.57 16.24
CA ASP A 180 -3.26 -7.83 16.65
C ASP A 180 -4.79 -7.71 16.70
N VAL A 181 -5.33 -6.60 17.20
CA VAL A 181 -6.78 -6.31 17.14
C VAL A 181 -7.26 -6.27 15.69
N MET A 182 -6.54 -5.60 14.78
CA MET A 182 -6.90 -5.55 13.37
C MET A 182 -6.91 -6.94 12.73
N ARG A 183 -5.93 -7.79 13.08
CA ARG A 183 -5.87 -9.18 12.60
C ARG A 183 -7.05 -9.99 13.10
N PHE A 184 -7.41 -9.82 14.36
CA PHE A 184 -8.56 -10.50 14.97
C PHE A 184 -9.88 -10.11 14.30
N VAL A 185 -10.13 -8.80 14.11
CA VAL A 185 -11.34 -8.30 13.43
C VAL A 185 -11.38 -8.79 11.97
N ALA A 186 -10.24 -8.75 11.25
CA ALA A 186 -10.18 -9.27 9.89
C ALA A 186 -10.61 -10.75 9.84
N GLN A 187 -10.14 -11.58 10.77
CA GLN A 187 -10.52 -12.99 10.86
C GLN A 187 -12.00 -13.18 11.19
N GLN A 188 -12.53 -12.42 12.16
CA GLN A 188 -13.95 -12.46 12.54
C GLN A 188 -14.89 -12.24 11.35
N HIS A 189 -14.54 -11.28 10.51
CA HIS A 189 -15.37 -10.85 9.38
C HIS A 189 -15.00 -11.52 8.05
N SER A 190 -14.09 -12.50 8.04
CA SER A 190 -13.55 -13.07 6.80
C SER A 190 -13.06 -12.00 5.82
N ALA A 191 -12.55 -10.88 6.36
CA ALA A 191 -11.95 -9.78 5.61
C ALA A 191 -10.44 -10.01 5.43
N LEU A 192 -9.85 -9.38 4.42
CA LEU A 192 -8.41 -9.44 4.24
C LEU A 192 -7.69 -8.49 5.19
N LEU A 193 -6.49 -8.89 5.61
CA LEU A 193 -5.52 -8.00 6.23
C LEU A 193 -4.34 -7.77 5.26
N PHE A 194 -4.07 -6.52 4.93
CA PHE A 194 -2.80 -6.13 4.34
C PHE A 194 -1.84 -5.73 5.46
N ASP A 195 -0.91 -6.62 5.78
CA ASP A 195 0.06 -6.42 6.87
C ASP A 195 1.19 -5.47 6.45
N ARG A 196 0.85 -4.18 6.30
CA ARG A 196 1.80 -3.12 5.94
C ARG A 196 2.95 -3.02 6.95
N LEU A 197 2.67 -3.19 8.23
CA LEU A 197 3.65 -3.18 9.31
C LEU A 197 4.70 -4.27 9.11
N GLY A 198 4.26 -5.50 8.89
CA GLY A 198 5.12 -6.66 8.66
C GLY A 198 5.92 -6.55 7.36
N ILE A 199 5.28 -6.14 6.26
CA ILE A 199 5.93 -5.93 4.96
C ILE A 199 7.05 -4.88 5.08
N MET A 200 6.77 -3.72 5.67
CA MET A 200 7.75 -2.65 5.80
C MET A 200 8.89 -3.02 6.77
N ARG A 201 8.58 -3.78 7.84
CA ARG A 201 9.62 -4.33 8.72
C ARG A 201 10.51 -5.31 7.97
N ASN A 202 9.95 -6.21 7.18
CA ASN A 202 10.72 -7.14 6.34
C ASN A 202 11.64 -6.40 5.35
N TRP A 203 11.16 -5.34 4.72
CA TRP A 203 12.00 -4.51 3.83
C TRP A 203 13.15 -3.82 4.57
N ASN A 204 12.90 -3.31 5.80
CA ASN A 204 13.95 -2.71 6.62
C ASN A 204 14.99 -3.75 7.05
N ASP A 205 14.57 -4.90 7.53
CA ASP A 205 15.42 -5.96 8.06
C ASP A 205 16.25 -6.64 6.96
N SER A 206 15.71 -6.75 5.75
CA SER A 206 16.42 -7.26 4.58
C SER A 206 17.36 -6.22 3.94
N GLY A 207 17.32 -4.95 4.39
CA GLY A 207 18.08 -3.86 3.79
C GLY A 207 17.54 -3.36 2.45
N ALA A 208 16.34 -3.79 2.05
CA ALA A 208 15.68 -3.29 0.83
C ALA A 208 15.35 -1.79 0.95
N PHE A 209 14.97 -1.34 2.15
CA PHE A 209 14.75 0.07 2.47
C PHE A 209 15.36 0.41 3.83
N ASP A 210 16.12 1.49 3.91
CA ASP A 210 16.55 2.09 5.19
C ASP A 210 15.44 3.00 5.71
N LEU A 211 14.55 2.44 6.54
CA LEU A 211 13.43 3.18 7.15
C LEU A 211 13.83 3.89 8.46
N TYR A 212 15.08 3.75 8.89
CA TYR A 212 15.61 4.41 10.08
C TYR A 212 16.12 5.83 9.78
N THR A 213 16.85 5.98 8.67
CA THR A 213 17.50 7.24 8.32
C THR A 213 16.50 8.25 7.77
N ALA A 214 16.41 9.41 8.44
CA ALA A 214 15.57 10.50 7.94
C ALA A 214 16.15 11.06 6.64
N THR A 215 15.37 11.05 5.57
CA THR A 215 15.75 11.65 4.29
C THR A 215 15.28 13.10 4.20
N LYS A 216 16.05 13.96 3.52
CA LYS A 216 15.68 15.38 3.32
C LYS A 216 14.62 15.58 2.23
N ASN A 217 14.40 14.57 1.41
CA ASN A 217 13.42 14.55 0.32
C ASN A 217 12.45 13.38 0.49
N TYR A 218 11.41 13.35 -0.32
CA TYR A 218 10.37 12.32 -0.26
C TYR A 218 10.64 11.12 -1.18
N ASP A 219 11.83 10.96 -1.75
CA ASP A 219 12.10 9.91 -2.74
C ASP A 219 11.96 8.51 -2.13
N MET A 220 12.48 8.31 -0.92
CA MET A 220 12.28 7.05 -0.20
C MET A 220 10.80 6.79 0.07
N ALA A 221 10.06 7.79 0.56
CA ALA A 221 8.63 7.66 0.82
C ALA A 221 7.84 7.35 -0.47
N ARG A 222 8.15 8.01 -1.59
CA ARG A 222 7.54 7.73 -2.90
C ARG A 222 7.76 6.28 -3.32
N ARG A 223 8.99 5.78 -3.18
CA ARG A 223 9.31 4.39 -3.52
C ARG A 223 8.60 3.39 -2.62
N VAL A 224 8.55 3.62 -1.31
CA VAL A 224 7.78 2.79 -0.37
C VAL A 224 6.31 2.76 -0.77
N HIS A 225 5.71 3.92 -1.08
CA HIS A 225 4.31 4.00 -1.52
C HIS A 225 4.08 3.29 -2.86
N GLU A 226 5.00 3.40 -3.83
CA GLU A 226 4.97 2.62 -5.08
C GLU A 226 4.94 1.11 -4.79
N CYS A 227 5.86 0.64 -3.93
CA CYS A 227 5.94 -0.78 -3.58
C CYS A 227 4.68 -1.26 -2.82
N ILE A 228 4.13 -0.45 -1.91
CA ILE A 228 2.86 -0.75 -1.22
C ILE A 228 1.70 -0.85 -2.23
N GLY A 229 1.60 0.09 -3.18
CA GLY A 229 0.56 0.04 -4.22
C GLY A 229 0.65 -1.22 -5.08
N ARG A 230 1.87 -1.63 -5.47
CA ARG A 230 2.11 -2.87 -6.23
C ARG A 230 1.80 -4.13 -5.41
N ALA A 231 2.17 -4.16 -4.13
CA ALA A 231 1.89 -5.28 -3.24
C ALA A 231 0.37 -5.45 -3.01
N LEU A 232 -0.36 -4.35 -2.80
CA LEU A 232 -1.82 -4.36 -2.73
C LEU A 232 -2.46 -4.87 -4.03
N ALA A 233 -1.98 -4.40 -5.20
CA ALA A 233 -2.48 -4.87 -6.48
C ALA A 233 -2.28 -6.39 -6.64
N ALA A 234 -1.11 -6.90 -6.25
CA ALA A 234 -0.82 -8.33 -6.28
C ALA A 234 -1.74 -9.13 -5.35
N GLN A 235 -1.98 -8.64 -4.12
CA GLN A 235 -2.91 -9.28 -3.18
C GLN A 235 -4.35 -9.27 -3.73
N ILE A 236 -4.84 -8.12 -4.23
CA ILE A 236 -6.19 -8.01 -4.80
C ILE A 236 -6.37 -8.97 -5.96
N ILE A 237 -5.43 -9.01 -6.91
CA ILE A 237 -5.51 -9.88 -8.08
C ILE A 237 -5.53 -11.36 -7.67
N GLY A 238 -4.63 -11.75 -6.75
CA GLY A 238 -4.54 -13.13 -6.28
C GLY A 238 -5.80 -13.59 -5.54
N THR A 239 -6.30 -12.78 -4.59
CA THR A 239 -7.47 -13.12 -3.77
C THR A 239 -8.82 -12.93 -4.48
N SER A 240 -8.84 -12.23 -5.62
CA SER A 240 -10.01 -12.16 -6.52
C SER A 240 -9.98 -13.19 -7.65
N HIS A 241 -8.94 -14.02 -7.73
CA HIS A 241 -8.71 -14.99 -8.80
C HIS A 241 -8.75 -14.36 -10.21
N LEU A 242 -8.15 -13.17 -10.34
CA LEU A 242 -8.10 -12.42 -11.60
C LEU A 242 -6.83 -12.70 -12.42
N ASP A 243 -5.91 -13.54 -11.92
CA ASP A 243 -4.68 -13.90 -12.63
C ASP A 243 -4.92 -14.51 -14.01
N ALA A 244 -6.00 -15.28 -14.15
CA ALA A 244 -6.39 -15.87 -15.43
C ALA A 244 -6.71 -14.83 -16.50
N MET A 245 -7.09 -13.61 -16.13
CA MET A 245 -7.36 -12.50 -17.06
C MET A 245 -6.07 -11.89 -17.63
N LYS A 246 -4.97 -11.92 -16.87
CA LYS A 246 -3.63 -11.52 -17.36
C LYS A 246 -3.17 -12.38 -18.54
N MET A 247 -3.49 -13.67 -18.52
CA MET A 247 -2.99 -14.64 -19.51
C MET A 247 -3.71 -14.57 -20.87
N GLN A 248 -4.91 -14.02 -20.95
CA GLN A 248 -5.70 -13.98 -22.19
C GLN A 248 -5.28 -12.84 -23.13
N THR A 249 -4.55 -11.84 -22.65
CA THR A 249 -4.15 -10.66 -23.42
C THR A 249 -2.79 -10.83 -24.13
N THR A 250 -2.11 -11.96 -23.92
CA THR A 250 -0.77 -12.24 -24.51
C THR A 250 -0.83 -13.23 -25.69
N ARG A 251 -2.01 -13.46 -26.28
CA ARG A 251 -2.19 -14.29 -27.48
C ARG A 251 -2.62 -13.47 -28.69
#